data_c944460c098b5040a440aa090cb4d0f3
#
_entry.id   c944460c098b5040a440aa090cb4d0f3
#
_cell.length_a   1.000
_cell.length_b   1.000
_cell.length_c   1.000
_cell.angle_alpha   90.00
_cell.angle_beta   90.00
_cell.angle_gamma   90.00
#
_symmetry.space_group_name_H-M   'P 1'
#
loop_
_entity.id
_entity.type
_entity.pdbx_description
1 polymer ?
#
loop_
_entity_poly.entity_id
_entity_poly.type
_entity_poly.pdbx_seq_one_letter_code
_entity_poly.pdbx_strand_id
1 'polypeptide(L)'
;KDRDNNHRLYYTGTKDFKDFSKAELLYEPGYSSIDAVIVKRDSADYVLVFKDNTRPERNMRVAFGKTAIGPYENQSEKFTGNFTEGPSVVKIGNEWLIYFDAYEKKSYDAVATKDFKTFTDINDKISIPEGHKHGTIFKVKESILKGLIK
;
A
#
# COMPACT_ATOMS: atom_id res chain seq x y z
N LYS A 1 -21.43 8.23 -16.88
CA LYS A 1 -20.63 7.79 -15.69
C LYS A 1 -19.29 8.48 -15.74
N ASP A 2 -18.92 9.13 -14.67
CA ASP A 2 -17.67 9.83 -14.50
C ASP A 2 -16.52 8.83 -14.58
N ARG A 3 -15.76 8.85 -15.68
CA ARG A 3 -14.67 7.90 -15.93
C ARG A 3 -13.57 8.00 -14.87
N ASP A 4 -13.40 9.15 -14.25
CA ASP A 4 -12.36 9.42 -13.25
C ASP A 4 -12.67 8.86 -11.86
N ASN A 5 -13.91 8.41 -11.62
CA ASN A 5 -14.38 7.91 -10.31
C ASN A 5 -14.81 6.45 -10.34
N ASN A 6 -14.29 5.65 -11.24
CA ASN A 6 -14.75 4.28 -11.46
C ASN A 6 -13.64 3.22 -11.40
N HIS A 7 -12.52 3.52 -10.74
CA HIS A 7 -11.46 2.54 -10.55
C HIS A 7 -11.82 1.58 -9.41
N ARG A 8 -11.50 0.30 -9.60
CA ARG A 8 -11.68 -0.78 -8.64
C ARG A 8 -10.43 -1.64 -8.62
N LEU A 9 -10.24 -2.35 -7.53
CA LEU A 9 -9.13 -3.28 -7.40
C LEU A 9 -9.55 -4.67 -7.87
N TYR A 10 -8.75 -5.26 -8.75
CA TYR A 10 -8.90 -6.61 -9.25
C TYR A 10 -7.66 -7.42 -8.94
N TYR A 11 -7.79 -8.74 -8.89
CA TYR A 11 -6.67 -9.66 -8.76
C TYR A 11 -6.72 -10.73 -9.83
N THR A 12 -5.58 -11.33 -10.09
CA THR A 12 -5.41 -12.56 -10.85
C THR A 12 -4.38 -13.43 -10.14
N GLY A 13 -4.51 -14.73 -10.23
CA GLY A 13 -3.60 -15.70 -9.64
C GLY A 13 -2.74 -16.38 -10.68
N THR A 14 -1.52 -16.73 -10.31
CA THR A 14 -0.61 -17.54 -11.12
C THR A 14 0.22 -18.46 -10.25
N LYS A 15 0.67 -19.58 -10.80
CA LYS A 15 1.60 -20.51 -10.13
C LYS A 15 3.03 -20.38 -10.66
N ASP A 16 3.22 -19.85 -11.84
CA ASP A 16 4.50 -19.86 -12.56
C ASP A 16 4.81 -18.55 -13.30
N PHE A 17 3.97 -17.53 -13.15
CA PHE A 17 4.02 -16.24 -13.86
C PHE A 17 3.94 -16.34 -15.38
N LYS A 18 3.41 -17.45 -15.90
CA LYS A 18 3.15 -17.67 -17.34
C LYS A 18 1.65 -17.71 -17.61
N ASP A 19 0.96 -18.55 -16.86
CA ASP A 19 -0.49 -18.69 -16.95
C ASP A 19 -1.16 -17.96 -15.78
N PHE A 20 -2.19 -17.18 -16.11
CA PHE A 20 -2.93 -16.37 -15.15
C PHE A 20 -4.41 -16.74 -15.14
N SER A 21 -5.01 -16.77 -13.96
CA SER A 21 -6.45 -16.91 -13.83
C SER A 21 -7.19 -15.72 -14.46
N LYS A 22 -8.48 -15.88 -14.69
CA LYS A 22 -9.34 -14.73 -15.01
C LYS A 22 -9.25 -13.69 -13.88
N ALA A 23 -9.24 -12.42 -14.26
CA ALA A 23 -9.28 -11.33 -13.28
C ALA A 23 -10.62 -11.31 -12.54
N GLU A 24 -10.56 -11.20 -11.22
CA GLU A 24 -11.72 -11.14 -10.33
C GLU A 24 -11.67 -9.87 -9.49
N LEU A 25 -12.83 -9.40 -9.04
CA LEU A 25 -12.94 -8.21 -8.20
C LEU A 25 -12.32 -8.50 -6.82
N LEU A 26 -11.34 -7.71 -6.43
CA LEU A 26 -10.71 -7.78 -5.11
C LEU A 26 -11.42 -6.87 -4.10
N TYR A 27 -11.66 -5.62 -4.49
CA TYR A 27 -12.24 -4.62 -3.59
C TYR A 27 -12.93 -3.50 -4.34
N GLU A 28 -14.12 -3.15 -3.88
CA GLU A 28 -14.95 -2.06 -4.38
C GLU A 28 -15.59 -1.31 -3.20
N PRO A 29 -14.99 -0.22 -2.73
CA PRO A 29 -15.50 0.53 -1.57
C PRO A 29 -16.68 1.46 -1.89
N GLY A 30 -17.16 1.48 -3.13
CA GLY A 30 -18.20 2.40 -3.60
C GLY A 30 -17.67 3.74 -4.15
N TYR A 31 -16.35 3.90 -4.17
CA TYR A 31 -15.64 5.04 -4.75
C TYR A 31 -14.37 4.57 -5.49
N SER A 32 -13.71 5.49 -6.20
CA SER A 32 -12.49 5.17 -6.95
C SER A 32 -11.34 4.76 -6.03
N SER A 33 -10.80 3.55 -6.21
CA SER A 33 -9.66 3.03 -5.45
C SER A 33 -8.58 2.46 -6.37
N ILE A 34 -7.32 2.78 -6.08
CA ILE A 34 -6.14 2.34 -6.85
C ILE A 34 -4.96 2.04 -5.91
N ASP A 35 -3.82 1.66 -6.47
CA ASP A 35 -2.52 1.50 -5.80
C ASP A 35 -2.62 0.67 -4.50
N ALA A 36 -2.91 -0.62 -4.63
CA ALA A 36 -3.14 -1.47 -3.46
C ALA A 36 -1.95 -2.37 -3.14
N VAL A 37 -1.71 -2.55 -1.84
CA VAL A 37 -0.78 -3.54 -1.27
C VAL A 37 -1.52 -4.41 -0.25
N ILE A 38 -1.36 -5.73 -0.35
CA ILE A 38 -1.89 -6.69 0.61
C ILE A 38 -0.80 -7.04 1.62
N VAL A 39 -1.09 -6.83 2.90
CA VAL A 39 -0.22 -7.15 4.02
C VAL A 39 -0.79 -8.35 4.76
N LYS A 40 -0.03 -9.43 4.86
CA LYS A 40 -0.35 -10.56 5.74
C LYS A 40 0.23 -10.29 7.12
N ARG A 41 -0.62 -10.12 8.14
CA ARG A 41 -0.20 -9.95 9.53
C ARG A 41 -0.08 -11.28 10.25
N ASP A 42 -1.02 -12.20 9.99
CA ASP A 42 -1.06 -13.55 10.55
C ASP A 42 -1.81 -14.52 9.60
N SER A 43 -2.06 -15.74 10.02
CA SER A 43 -2.66 -16.83 9.21
C SER A 43 -4.03 -16.46 8.61
N ALA A 44 -4.85 -15.72 9.34
CA ALA A 44 -6.18 -15.26 8.90
C ALA A 44 -6.38 -13.76 9.19
N ASP A 45 -5.35 -12.96 8.98
CA ASP A 45 -5.36 -11.54 9.28
C ASP A 45 -4.59 -10.77 8.19
N TYR A 46 -5.34 -10.12 7.31
CA TYR A 46 -4.83 -9.39 6.16
C TYR A 46 -5.30 -7.94 6.20
N VAL A 47 -4.45 -7.05 5.74
CA VAL A 47 -4.74 -5.64 5.59
C VAL A 47 -4.51 -5.26 4.12
N LEU A 48 -5.48 -4.63 3.53
CA LEU A 48 -5.39 -3.97 2.23
C LEU A 48 -5.07 -2.50 2.48
N VAL A 49 -3.89 -2.06 2.08
CA VAL A 49 -3.50 -0.64 2.09
C VAL A 49 -3.72 -0.13 0.68
N PHE A 50 -4.50 0.93 0.50
CA PHE A 50 -4.89 1.38 -0.82
C PHE A 50 -5.10 2.90 -0.86
N LYS A 51 -5.08 3.44 -2.07
CA LYS A 51 -5.40 4.85 -2.31
C LYS A 51 -6.90 5.02 -2.55
N ASP A 52 -7.53 5.86 -1.73
CA ASP A 52 -8.78 6.51 -2.05
C ASP A 52 -8.50 7.60 -3.09
N ASN A 53 -8.88 7.35 -4.34
CA ASN A 53 -8.61 8.27 -5.45
C ASN A 53 -9.71 9.32 -5.64
N THR A 54 -10.60 9.45 -4.66
CA THR A 54 -11.69 10.45 -4.72
C THR A 54 -11.11 11.87 -4.72
N ARG A 55 -11.55 12.65 -5.67
CA ARG A 55 -11.14 14.06 -5.81
C ARG A 55 -11.91 14.96 -4.83
N PRO A 56 -11.30 16.04 -4.36
CA PRO A 56 -9.96 16.53 -4.69
C PRO A 56 -8.84 15.92 -3.84
N GLU A 57 -9.15 15.27 -2.74
CA GLU A 57 -8.19 14.97 -1.67
C GLU A 57 -7.17 13.88 -2.01
N ARG A 58 -7.60 12.72 -2.49
CA ARG A 58 -6.74 11.59 -2.85
C ARG A 58 -5.74 11.22 -1.75
N ASN A 59 -6.14 10.38 -0.85
CA ASN A 59 -5.35 9.95 0.32
C ASN A 59 -5.38 8.44 0.48
N MET A 60 -4.78 7.93 1.56
CA MET A 60 -4.68 6.50 1.77
C MET A 60 -5.57 6.03 2.91
N ARG A 61 -6.07 4.81 2.75
CA ARG A 61 -6.89 4.08 3.71
C ARG A 61 -6.41 2.64 3.83
N VAL A 62 -6.92 1.95 4.83
CA VAL A 62 -6.80 0.51 4.97
C VAL A 62 -8.17 -0.16 5.08
N ALA A 63 -8.24 -1.44 4.70
CA ALA A 63 -9.38 -2.31 4.96
C ALA A 63 -8.86 -3.67 5.45
N PHE A 64 -9.68 -4.43 6.17
CA PHE A 64 -9.27 -5.65 6.85
C PHE A 64 -9.96 -6.88 6.27
N GLY A 65 -9.24 -7.98 6.13
CA GLY A 65 -9.76 -9.23 5.59
C GLY A 65 -9.20 -10.47 6.28
N LYS A 66 -9.84 -11.60 6.06
CA LYS A 66 -9.42 -12.91 6.61
C LYS A 66 -8.58 -13.71 5.63
N THR A 67 -8.62 -13.36 4.36
CA THR A 67 -7.83 -13.99 3.29
C THR A 67 -7.17 -12.93 2.41
N ALA A 68 -6.16 -13.33 1.64
CA ALA A 68 -5.48 -12.42 0.71
C ALA A 68 -6.40 -11.88 -0.38
N ILE A 69 -7.44 -12.60 -0.74
CA ILE A 69 -8.41 -12.22 -1.78
C ILE A 69 -9.72 -11.66 -1.18
N GLY A 70 -9.71 -11.30 0.13
CA GLY A 70 -10.85 -10.69 0.81
C GLY A 70 -11.89 -11.71 1.31
N PRO A 71 -13.15 -11.31 1.57
CA PRO A 71 -13.60 -9.92 1.45
C PRO A 71 -12.86 -8.98 2.41
N TYR A 72 -12.69 -7.72 1.98
CA TYR A 72 -12.13 -6.66 2.80
C TYR A 72 -13.24 -5.74 3.29
N GLU A 73 -13.24 -5.48 4.61
CA GLU A 73 -14.27 -4.73 5.32
C GLU A 73 -13.64 -3.75 6.32
N ASN A 74 -14.47 -3.01 7.04
CA ASN A 74 -14.07 -2.12 8.13
C ASN A 74 -12.95 -1.16 7.71
N GLN A 75 -13.15 -0.49 6.58
CA GLN A 75 -12.18 0.49 6.10
C GLN A 75 -11.93 1.60 7.13
N SER A 76 -10.70 2.06 7.21
CA SER A 76 -10.32 3.16 8.07
C SER A 76 -10.77 4.52 7.53
N GLU A 77 -10.72 5.54 8.37
CA GLU A 77 -10.55 6.90 7.91
C GLU A 77 -9.20 7.07 7.18
N LYS A 78 -9.04 8.18 6.48
CA LYS A 78 -7.76 8.51 5.84
C LYS A 78 -6.65 8.65 6.88
N PHE A 79 -5.48 8.07 6.63
CA PHE A 79 -4.36 8.11 7.55
C PHE A 79 -3.16 8.91 7.02
N THR A 80 -3.23 9.38 5.79
CA THR A 80 -2.23 10.31 5.22
C THR A 80 -2.83 11.68 4.96
N GLY A 81 -1.98 12.65 4.67
CA GLY A 81 -2.40 13.90 4.05
C GLY A 81 -2.97 13.68 2.65
N ASN A 82 -3.42 14.76 2.02
CA ASN A 82 -3.93 14.72 0.65
C ASN A 82 -2.78 14.53 -0.36
N PHE A 83 -3.14 14.08 -1.56
CA PHE A 83 -2.23 13.90 -2.70
C PHE A 83 -1.11 12.90 -2.43
N THR A 84 -1.49 11.75 -1.86
CA THR A 84 -0.60 10.63 -1.58
C THR A 84 -1.00 9.39 -2.38
N GLU A 85 0.01 8.55 -2.76
CA GLU A 85 -0.20 7.37 -3.60
C GLU A 85 0.93 6.34 -3.47
N GLY A 86 0.80 5.20 -4.15
CA GLY A 86 1.86 4.21 -4.31
C GLY A 86 2.40 3.62 -3.01
N PRO A 87 1.56 3.00 -2.14
CA PRO A 87 2.04 2.47 -0.87
C PRO A 87 3.03 1.32 -1.04
N SER A 88 4.05 1.29 -0.19
CA SER A 88 4.92 0.15 0.02
C SER A 88 5.02 -0.14 1.50
N VAL A 89 4.83 -1.40 1.90
CA VAL A 89 4.73 -1.78 3.32
C VAL A 89 5.80 -2.78 3.69
N VAL A 90 6.55 -2.49 4.76
CA VAL A 90 7.55 -3.40 5.31
C VAL A 90 7.42 -3.49 6.83
N LYS A 91 7.63 -4.70 7.38
CA LYS A 91 7.67 -4.90 8.83
C LYS A 91 9.09 -4.77 9.36
N ILE A 92 9.31 -3.87 10.33
CA ILE A 92 10.58 -3.69 11.03
C ILE A 92 10.33 -3.85 12.54
N GLY A 93 10.92 -4.89 13.14
CA GLY A 93 10.62 -5.22 14.53
C GLY A 93 9.13 -5.49 14.76
N ASN A 94 8.51 -4.72 15.63
CA ASN A 94 7.09 -4.82 15.97
C ASN A 94 6.21 -3.80 15.25
N GLU A 95 6.75 -3.03 14.32
CA GLU A 95 6.04 -1.98 13.60
C GLU A 95 5.99 -2.28 12.10
N TRP A 96 4.95 -1.79 11.45
CA TRP A 96 4.81 -1.73 10.02
C TRP A 96 5.11 -0.32 9.57
N LEU A 97 6.03 -0.17 8.64
CA LEU A 97 6.33 1.10 7.99
C LEU A 97 5.62 1.12 6.65
N ILE A 98 4.84 2.15 6.42
CA ILE A 98 4.12 2.37 5.16
C ILE A 98 4.73 3.59 4.50
N TYR A 99 5.44 3.36 3.42
CA TYR A 99 6.03 4.40 2.57
C TYR A 99 5.06 4.75 1.44
N PHE A 100 5.04 5.99 1.03
CA PHE A 100 4.14 6.46 -0.03
C PHE A 100 4.68 7.73 -0.71
N ASP A 101 4.22 7.97 -1.93
CA ASP A 101 4.52 9.17 -2.69
C ASP A 101 3.60 10.32 -2.25
N ALA A 102 4.16 11.40 -1.73
CA ALA A 102 3.46 12.65 -1.46
C ALA A 102 3.72 13.60 -2.65
N TYR A 103 3.05 13.32 -3.76
CA TYR A 103 3.46 13.81 -5.07
C TYR A 103 3.34 15.33 -5.27
N GLU A 104 2.47 16.03 -4.57
CA GLU A 104 2.45 17.51 -4.61
C GLU A 104 3.63 18.11 -3.83
N LYS A 105 4.05 17.49 -2.73
CA LYS A 105 5.24 17.89 -1.98
C LYS A 105 6.54 17.48 -2.68
N LYS A 106 6.45 16.58 -3.68
CA LYS A 106 7.60 15.93 -4.35
C LYS A 106 8.51 15.19 -3.37
N SER A 107 7.93 14.60 -2.34
CA SER A 107 8.61 13.80 -1.32
C SER A 107 8.09 12.37 -1.29
N TYR A 108 8.91 11.46 -0.78
CA TYR A 108 8.52 10.09 -0.48
C TYR A 108 8.46 9.98 1.04
N ASP A 109 7.24 9.97 1.56
CA ASP A 109 6.94 10.07 2.98
C ASP A 109 6.68 8.68 3.58
N ALA A 110 6.66 8.58 4.91
CA ALA A 110 6.30 7.34 5.59
C ALA A 110 5.57 7.57 6.91
N VAL A 111 4.74 6.58 7.26
CA VAL A 111 4.14 6.44 8.59
C VAL A 111 4.47 5.09 9.19
N ALA A 112 4.51 5.01 10.51
CA ALA A 112 4.61 3.77 11.27
C ALA A 112 3.28 3.41 11.93
N THR A 113 3.00 2.11 12.02
CA THR A 113 1.82 1.60 12.74
C THR A 113 2.10 0.21 13.34
N LYS A 114 1.44 -0.13 14.45
CA LYS A 114 1.46 -1.47 15.03
C LYS A 114 0.22 -2.28 14.71
N ASP A 115 -0.88 -1.60 14.42
CA ASP A 115 -2.22 -2.18 14.38
C ASP A 115 -3.02 -1.82 13.11
N PHE A 116 -2.50 -0.92 12.26
CA PHE A 116 -3.20 -0.33 11.11
C PHE A 116 -4.47 0.46 11.51
N LYS A 117 -4.52 0.95 12.73
CA LYS A 117 -5.58 1.83 13.25
C LYS A 117 -5.02 3.16 13.71
N THR A 118 -3.82 3.14 14.31
CA THR A 118 -3.09 4.33 14.75
C THR A 118 -1.84 4.47 13.90
N PHE A 119 -1.60 5.65 13.36
CA PHE A 119 -0.48 5.95 12.46
C PHE A 119 0.32 7.12 13.01
N THR A 120 1.64 7.00 12.96
CA THR A 120 2.59 8.03 13.40
C THR A 120 3.48 8.42 12.22
N ASP A 121 3.58 9.71 11.94
CA ASP A 121 4.53 10.23 10.95
C ASP A 121 5.96 9.93 11.39
N ILE A 122 6.80 9.48 10.44
CA ILE A 122 8.20 9.14 10.67
C ILE A 122 9.13 9.77 9.63
N ASN A 123 8.71 10.83 8.97
CA ASN A 123 9.48 11.47 7.90
C ASN A 123 10.85 11.98 8.39
N ASP A 124 10.95 12.34 9.66
CA ASP A 124 12.21 12.73 10.31
C ASP A 124 13.18 11.57 10.57
N LYS A 125 12.71 10.32 10.43
CA LYS A 125 13.46 9.08 10.72
C LYS A 125 13.85 8.29 9.48
N ILE A 126 13.44 8.74 8.31
CA ILE A 126 13.76 8.10 7.04
C ILE A 126 14.66 8.99 6.18
N SER A 127 15.41 8.37 5.29
CA SER A 127 16.21 9.07 4.28
C SER A 127 15.96 8.41 2.94
N ILE A 128 15.33 9.13 2.04
CA ILE A 128 15.02 8.67 0.68
C ILE A 128 15.73 9.60 -0.30
N PRO A 129 16.40 9.08 -1.33
CA PRO A 129 17.04 9.90 -2.35
C PRO A 129 16.05 10.85 -3.04
N GLU A 130 16.50 12.04 -3.38
CA GLU A 130 15.71 13.02 -4.11
C GLU A 130 15.20 12.47 -5.44
N GLY A 131 13.98 12.83 -5.82
CA GLY A 131 13.36 12.39 -7.06
C GLY A 131 12.80 10.96 -7.04
N HIS A 132 12.90 10.27 -5.90
CA HIS A 132 12.34 8.92 -5.74
C HIS A 132 10.81 8.95 -5.80
N LYS A 133 10.22 7.98 -6.51
CA LYS A 133 8.77 7.79 -6.65
C LYS A 133 8.42 6.32 -6.71
N HIS A 134 7.23 5.97 -6.23
CA HIS A 134 6.62 4.63 -6.35
C HIS A 134 7.61 3.48 -6.09
N GLY A 135 8.40 3.60 -5.03
CA GLY A 135 9.39 2.59 -4.67
C GLY A 135 8.76 1.37 -3.98
N THR A 136 9.37 0.21 -4.17
CA THR A 136 9.07 -0.98 -3.36
C THR A 136 10.18 -1.21 -2.37
N ILE A 137 9.84 -1.27 -1.08
CA ILE A 137 10.79 -1.49 0.02
C ILE A 137 10.57 -2.88 0.58
N PHE A 138 11.63 -3.67 0.64
CA PHE A 138 11.57 -5.03 1.16
C PHE A 138 12.88 -5.44 1.82
N LYS A 139 12.82 -6.45 2.68
CA LYS A 139 14.00 -6.98 3.38
C LYS A 139 14.75 -7.96 2.50
N VAL A 140 16.07 -7.83 2.46
CA VAL A 140 16.96 -8.78 1.81
C VAL A 140 18.06 -9.24 2.79
N LYS A 141 18.68 -10.38 2.51
CA LYS A 141 19.90 -10.79 3.22
C LYS A 141 21.03 -9.82 2.88
N GLU A 142 21.88 -9.53 3.86
CA GLU A 142 23.03 -8.62 3.68
C GLU A 142 23.95 -9.06 2.53
N SER A 143 24.10 -10.37 2.31
CA SER A 143 24.89 -10.91 1.18
C SER A 143 24.35 -10.48 -0.19
N ILE A 144 23.01 -10.35 -0.32
CA ILE A 144 22.40 -9.86 -1.56
C ILE A 144 22.68 -8.37 -1.72
N LEU A 145 22.50 -7.59 -0.64
CA LEU A 145 22.77 -6.15 -0.66
C LEU A 145 24.23 -5.87 -1.05
N LYS A 146 25.20 -6.57 -0.44
CA LYS A 146 26.65 -6.45 -0.79
C LYS A 146 26.95 -6.81 -2.24
N GLY A 147 26.17 -7.67 -2.86
CA GLY A 147 26.32 -8.02 -4.28
C GLY A 147 25.77 -6.95 -5.24
N LEU A 148 24.85 -6.10 -4.77
CA LEU A 148 24.23 -5.03 -5.57
C LEU A 148 24.98 -3.70 -5.47
N ILE A 149 25.66 -3.46 -4.34
CA ILE A 149 26.48 -2.26 -4.12
C ILE A 149 27.91 -2.61 -4.56
N LYS A 150 28.27 -2.23 -5.77
CA LYS A 150 29.64 -2.31 -6.31
C LYS A 150 30.32 -0.97 -6.19
#